data_96a33208a91f44e595c4d5231ffc9ab8
#
_entry.id   96a33208a91f44e595c4d5231ffc9ab8
#
_cell.length_a   1.000
_cell.length_b   1.000
_cell.length_c   1.000
_cell.angle_alpha   90.00
_cell.angle_beta   90.00
_cell.angle_gamma   90.00
#
_symmetry.space_group_name_H-M   'P 1'
#
loop_
_entity.id
_entity.type
_entity.pdbx_description
1 polymer ?
#
loop_
_entity_poly.entity_id
_entity_poly.type
_entity_poly.pdbx_seq_one_letter_code
_entity_poly.pdbx_strand_id
1 'polypeptide(L)'
;MKKIRVSLLTKVVIAIAAGVLFGQFLPGGIARIFVTFNSLFGNFLSFSIPLIILGLVTPAIGDLGKGAGKLLLITALIAYGSTVFSGFFTFLSGSAIFPHILPTNTELTAMENPEDFMLTPYFVVNMPPLMDVMTALLLSFTIGLGLSNISGTTLRDSFTDFKEIIIKLIEVVIIPLLPLHIFGIFLNMTVSGQVMSIITMFLKVIIVIFVLHVLLLLIQFTIAGAIAGKNPLRLLKNMLPAYATALGTQSSAATIPVTLAQAVKNGVRENIAIFTVPLCATIHLAGSTMKIVACAMAIMIMAGEPVTFSNFSGFIMMLGITMVAAPGVPGGAIMAALGILQSMLGFNETLQALMIALYIAMDSFGTACNVTGDGAIAVVVDKIAGKN
;
A
#
# COMPACT_ATOMS: atom_id res chain seq x y z
N MET A 1 -24.13 12.93 21.62
CA MET A 1 -23.33 11.69 21.72
C MET A 1 -22.22 11.73 20.67
N LYS A 2 -20.94 11.77 21.06
CA LYS A 2 -19.82 11.64 20.11
C LYS A 2 -19.89 10.24 19.49
N LYS A 3 -20.16 10.15 18.19
CA LYS A 3 -20.03 8.88 17.47
C LYS A 3 -18.56 8.43 17.58
N ILE A 4 -18.30 7.35 18.31
CA ILE A 4 -16.98 6.70 18.34
C ILE A 4 -16.70 6.23 16.93
N ARG A 5 -15.80 6.90 16.22
CA ARG A 5 -15.35 6.48 14.88
C ARG A 5 -14.39 5.30 15.07
N VAL A 6 -14.89 4.09 14.86
CA VAL A 6 -14.09 2.87 14.86
C VAL A 6 -13.13 2.91 13.67
N SER A 7 -11.83 2.71 13.89
CA SER A 7 -10.82 2.71 12.82
C SER A 7 -11.04 1.57 11.82
N LEU A 8 -10.55 1.72 10.59
CA LEU A 8 -10.63 0.66 9.58
C LEU A 8 -9.92 -0.61 10.07
N LEU A 9 -8.75 -0.47 10.69
CA LEU A 9 -8.02 -1.59 11.32
C LEU A 9 -8.90 -2.36 12.30
N THR A 10 -9.57 -1.67 13.22
CA THR A 10 -10.47 -2.32 14.22
C THR A 10 -11.60 -3.07 13.52
N LYS A 11 -12.21 -2.48 12.49
CA LYS A 11 -13.28 -3.15 11.71
C LYS A 11 -12.78 -4.40 11.00
N VAL A 12 -11.57 -4.36 10.43
CA VAL A 12 -10.95 -5.51 9.75
C VAL A 12 -10.62 -6.63 10.75
N VAL A 13 -10.02 -6.29 11.89
CA VAL A 13 -9.71 -7.29 12.94
C VAL A 13 -10.99 -7.95 13.45
N ILE A 14 -12.05 -7.17 13.70
CA ILE A 14 -13.37 -7.71 14.08
C ILE A 14 -13.93 -8.61 12.97
N ALA A 15 -13.81 -8.21 11.70
CA ALA A 15 -14.30 -8.97 10.56
C ALA A 15 -13.57 -10.33 10.43
N ILE A 16 -12.24 -10.35 10.59
CA ILE A 16 -11.45 -11.59 10.62
C ILE A 16 -11.90 -12.49 11.77
N ALA A 17 -11.92 -11.95 12.99
CA ALA A 17 -12.33 -12.74 14.18
C ALA A 17 -13.76 -13.28 14.05
N ALA A 18 -14.69 -12.45 13.56
CA ALA A 18 -16.07 -12.87 13.30
C ALA A 18 -16.14 -13.92 12.19
N GLY A 19 -15.42 -13.75 11.07
CA GLY A 19 -15.37 -14.74 10.00
C GLY A 19 -14.88 -16.10 10.48
N VAL A 20 -13.82 -16.12 11.27
CA VAL A 20 -13.29 -17.35 11.90
C VAL A 20 -14.29 -17.97 12.87
N LEU A 21 -14.91 -17.16 13.74
CA LEU A 21 -15.85 -17.66 14.72
C LEU A 21 -17.12 -18.22 14.04
N PHE A 22 -17.74 -17.44 13.17
CA PHE A 22 -18.99 -17.85 12.52
C PHE A 22 -18.80 -18.98 11.51
N GLY A 23 -17.63 -19.08 10.86
CA GLY A 23 -17.30 -20.16 9.94
C GLY A 23 -17.29 -21.55 10.58
N GLN A 24 -17.17 -21.63 11.92
CA GLN A 24 -17.24 -22.90 12.65
C GLN A 24 -18.67 -23.39 12.86
N PHE A 25 -19.66 -22.52 12.80
CA PHE A 25 -21.05 -22.83 13.19
C PHE A 25 -22.07 -22.59 12.09
N LEU A 26 -21.78 -21.74 11.11
CA LEU A 26 -22.73 -21.40 10.07
C LEU A 26 -22.94 -22.56 9.07
N PRO A 27 -24.20 -22.90 8.74
CA PRO A 27 -24.49 -23.83 7.66
C PRO A 27 -23.93 -23.32 6.33
N GLY A 28 -23.41 -24.22 5.48
CA GLY A 28 -22.81 -23.89 4.18
C GLY A 28 -23.71 -23.02 3.27
N GLY A 29 -25.04 -23.20 3.34
CA GLY A 29 -25.99 -22.36 2.59
C GLY A 29 -25.95 -20.87 3.01
N ILE A 30 -25.82 -20.59 4.31
CA ILE A 30 -25.70 -19.20 4.78
C ILE A 30 -24.30 -18.65 4.43
N ALA A 31 -23.24 -19.45 4.59
CA ALA A 31 -21.89 -19.05 4.21
C ALA A 31 -21.81 -18.67 2.72
N ARG A 32 -22.50 -19.39 1.83
CA ARG A 32 -22.60 -19.09 0.39
C ARG A 32 -23.21 -17.72 0.07
N ILE A 33 -24.04 -17.14 0.94
CA ILE A 33 -24.54 -15.76 0.75
C ILE A 33 -23.38 -14.77 0.80
N PHE A 34 -22.48 -14.93 1.77
CA PHE A 34 -21.29 -14.08 1.89
C PHE A 34 -20.27 -14.34 0.78
N VAL A 35 -20.13 -15.58 0.33
CA VAL A 35 -19.32 -15.93 -0.85
C VAL A 35 -19.88 -15.28 -2.12
N THR A 36 -21.21 -15.24 -2.27
CA THR A 36 -21.86 -14.54 -3.39
C THR A 36 -21.62 -13.03 -3.34
N PHE A 37 -21.74 -12.43 -2.14
CA PHE A 37 -21.36 -11.02 -1.94
C PHE A 37 -19.90 -10.78 -2.30
N ASN A 38 -19.00 -11.66 -1.89
CA ASN A 38 -17.56 -11.54 -2.19
C ASN A 38 -17.28 -11.59 -3.68
N SER A 39 -17.92 -12.49 -4.42
CA SER A 39 -17.79 -12.55 -5.88
C SER A 39 -18.30 -11.26 -6.54
N LEU A 40 -19.44 -10.72 -6.11
CA LEU A 40 -19.96 -9.44 -6.60
C LEU A 40 -19.00 -8.27 -6.32
N PHE A 41 -18.49 -8.21 -5.09
CA PHE A 41 -17.59 -7.15 -4.68
C PHE A 41 -16.22 -7.26 -5.35
N GLY A 42 -15.68 -8.47 -5.53
CA GLY A 42 -14.44 -8.73 -6.24
C GLY A 42 -14.52 -8.32 -7.72
N ASN A 43 -15.60 -8.70 -8.41
CA ASN A 43 -15.86 -8.25 -9.78
C ASN A 43 -15.99 -6.72 -9.88
N PHE A 44 -16.65 -6.09 -8.89
CA PHE A 44 -16.74 -4.63 -8.83
C PHE A 44 -15.36 -3.97 -8.56
N LEU A 45 -14.53 -4.56 -7.70
CA LEU A 45 -13.15 -4.10 -7.50
C LEU A 45 -12.36 -4.20 -8.81
N SER A 46 -12.39 -5.34 -9.48
CA SER A 46 -11.72 -5.56 -10.76
C SER A 46 -12.15 -4.56 -11.83
N PHE A 47 -13.46 -4.26 -11.92
CA PHE A 47 -13.98 -3.19 -12.77
C PHE A 47 -13.43 -1.81 -12.40
N SER A 48 -13.27 -1.53 -11.12
CA SER A 48 -12.86 -0.23 -10.60
C SER A 48 -11.36 0.03 -10.75
N ILE A 49 -10.52 -1.00 -10.81
CA ILE A 49 -9.05 -0.89 -10.84
C ILE A 49 -8.53 0.02 -11.96
N PRO A 50 -8.89 -0.13 -13.25
CA PRO A 50 -8.40 0.75 -14.31
C PRO A 50 -8.86 2.21 -14.12
N LEU A 51 -10.05 2.42 -13.57
CA LEU A 51 -10.57 3.76 -13.26
C LEU A 51 -9.77 4.41 -12.13
N ILE A 52 -9.40 3.64 -11.10
CA ILE A 52 -8.56 4.09 -9.99
C ILE A 52 -7.19 4.49 -10.53
N ILE A 53 -6.57 3.68 -11.39
CA ILE A 53 -5.28 3.98 -12.00
C ILE A 53 -5.36 5.28 -12.82
N LEU A 54 -6.32 5.39 -13.72
CA LEU A 54 -6.49 6.59 -14.55
C LEU A 54 -6.73 7.85 -13.70
N GLY A 55 -7.62 7.77 -12.72
CA GLY A 55 -8.00 8.91 -11.89
C GLY A 55 -6.90 9.37 -10.93
N LEU A 56 -6.02 8.47 -10.48
CA LEU A 56 -4.96 8.82 -9.54
C LEU A 56 -3.62 9.09 -10.22
N VAL A 57 -3.22 8.23 -11.17
CA VAL A 57 -1.87 8.31 -11.79
C VAL A 57 -1.78 9.46 -12.79
N THR A 58 -2.81 9.70 -13.60
CA THR A 58 -2.77 10.75 -14.63
C THR A 58 -2.51 12.14 -14.06
N PRO A 59 -3.31 12.65 -13.09
CA PRO A 59 -3.04 13.95 -12.51
C PRO A 59 -1.73 13.99 -11.71
N ALA A 60 -1.35 12.92 -11.03
CA ALA A 60 -0.09 12.86 -10.30
C ALA A 60 1.11 13.09 -11.21
N ILE A 61 1.16 12.43 -12.38
CA ILE A 61 2.23 12.63 -13.38
C ILE A 61 2.13 14.04 -13.99
N GLY A 62 0.94 14.51 -14.30
CA GLY A 62 0.72 15.84 -14.86
C GLY A 62 1.20 16.97 -13.95
N ASP A 63 1.03 16.80 -12.64
CA ASP A 63 1.46 17.79 -11.64
C ASP A 63 2.97 17.78 -11.41
N LEU A 64 3.64 16.63 -11.52
CA LEU A 64 5.10 16.52 -11.44
C LEU A 64 5.81 17.26 -12.59
N GLY A 65 5.18 17.38 -13.77
CA GLY A 65 5.79 17.99 -14.95
C GLY A 65 5.70 19.51 -15.02
N LYS A 66 4.75 20.18 -14.33
CA LYS A 66 4.55 21.65 -14.45
C LYS A 66 5.46 22.45 -13.53
N GLY A 67 6.37 23.21 -14.16
CA GLY A 67 7.16 24.23 -13.46
C GLY A 67 7.99 23.65 -12.31
N ALA A 68 8.26 22.36 -12.41
CA ALA A 68 9.05 21.62 -11.43
C ALA A 68 10.42 22.25 -11.36
N GLY A 69 10.58 23.22 -10.49
CA GLY A 69 11.88 23.74 -10.15
C GLY A 69 12.79 22.57 -9.74
N LYS A 70 14.10 22.77 -9.88
CA LYS A 70 15.12 21.79 -9.53
C LYS A 70 14.85 21.07 -8.18
N LEU A 71 14.26 21.78 -7.22
CA LEU A 71 13.94 21.25 -5.89
C LEU A 71 12.83 20.17 -5.93
N LEU A 72 11.77 20.37 -6.72
CA LEU A 72 10.70 19.39 -6.88
C LEU A 72 11.25 18.10 -7.52
N LEU A 73 12.01 18.24 -8.62
CA LEU A 73 12.60 17.09 -9.30
C LEU A 73 13.54 16.30 -8.38
N ILE A 74 14.42 16.98 -7.63
CA ILE A 74 15.32 16.34 -6.68
C ILE A 74 14.53 15.62 -5.59
N THR A 75 13.52 16.25 -5.01
CA THR A 75 12.68 15.64 -3.95
C THR A 75 11.94 14.42 -4.48
N ALA A 76 11.33 14.51 -5.67
CA ALA A 76 10.62 13.41 -6.30
C ALA A 76 11.54 12.22 -6.62
N LEU A 77 12.73 12.47 -7.15
CA LEU A 77 13.71 11.43 -7.45
C LEU A 77 14.21 10.73 -6.17
N ILE A 78 14.47 11.48 -5.10
CA ILE A 78 14.88 10.91 -3.81
C ILE A 78 13.74 10.10 -3.19
N ALA A 79 12.51 10.62 -3.22
CA ALA A 79 11.33 9.93 -2.69
C ALA A 79 11.06 8.63 -3.46
N TYR A 80 11.08 8.67 -4.80
CA TYR A 80 10.95 7.49 -5.64
C TYR A 80 12.07 6.47 -5.40
N GLY A 81 13.32 6.94 -5.40
CA GLY A 81 14.49 6.08 -5.14
C GLY A 81 14.42 5.41 -3.76
N SER A 82 14.01 6.14 -2.72
CA SER A 82 13.80 5.59 -1.38
C SER A 82 12.67 4.56 -1.34
N THR A 83 11.58 4.80 -2.06
CA THR A 83 10.43 3.89 -2.15
C THR A 83 10.82 2.60 -2.87
N VAL A 84 11.51 2.69 -4.02
CA VAL A 84 12.01 1.54 -4.77
C VAL A 84 13.08 0.78 -3.99
N PHE A 85 14.00 1.49 -3.34
CA PHE A 85 15.00 0.87 -2.46
C PHE A 85 14.34 0.03 -1.37
N SER A 86 13.28 0.54 -0.73
CA SER A 86 12.55 -0.19 0.29
C SER A 86 11.94 -1.50 -0.25
N GLY A 87 11.43 -1.47 -1.48
CA GLY A 87 10.91 -2.65 -2.17
C GLY A 87 11.99 -3.71 -2.40
N PHE A 88 13.13 -3.33 -2.98
CA PHE A 88 14.26 -4.25 -3.20
C PHE A 88 14.88 -4.75 -1.89
N PHE A 89 15.05 -3.87 -0.91
CA PHE A 89 15.51 -4.25 0.43
C PHE A 89 14.61 -5.33 1.03
N THR A 90 13.29 -5.14 0.91
CA THR A 90 12.30 -6.10 1.41
C THR A 90 12.32 -7.41 0.63
N PHE A 91 12.44 -7.35 -0.70
CA PHE A 91 12.54 -8.54 -1.53
C PHE A 91 13.78 -9.38 -1.16
N LEU A 92 14.96 -8.74 -1.09
CA LEU A 92 16.20 -9.43 -0.75
C LEU A 92 16.16 -10.03 0.66
N SER A 93 15.69 -9.25 1.64
CA SER A 93 15.54 -9.73 3.02
C SER A 93 14.49 -10.84 3.13
N GLY A 94 13.34 -10.68 2.47
CA GLY A 94 12.27 -11.67 2.43
C GLY A 94 12.71 -12.97 1.75
N SER A 95 13.46 -12.89 0.66
CA SER A 95 14.02 -14.07 -0.01
C SER A 95 14.98 -14.86 0.88
N ALA A 96 15.68 -14.18 1.79
CA ALA A 96 16.54 -14.85 2.77
C ALA A 96 15.77 -15.39 3.98
N ILE A 97 14.69 -14.74 4.41
CA ILE A 97 14.00 -15.05 5.68
C ILE A 97 12.79 -15.97 5.47
N PHE A 98 11.92 -15.69 4.50
CA PHE A 98 10.64 -16.38 4.34
C PHE A 98 10.76 -17.89 4.10
N PRO A 99 11.73 -18.41 3.32
CA PRO A 99 11.89 -19.87 3.15
C PRO A 99 12.16 -20.62 4.45
N HIS A 100 12.66 -19.94 5.50
CA HIS A 100 12.97 -20.55 6.81
C HIS A 100 11.81 -20.49 7.80
N ILE A 101 10.84 -19.60 7.58
CA ILE A 101 9.75 -19.36 8.53
C ILE A 101 8.36 -19.69 8.00
N LEU A 102 8.20 -19.66 6.68
CA LEU A 102 6.96 -20.06 6.03
C LEU A 102 7.07 -21.53 5.58
N PRO A 103 5.98 -22.31 5.64
CA PRO A 103 6.00 -23.67 5.15
C PRO A 103 6.29 -23.65 3.64
N THR A 104 7.32 -24.39 3.22
CA THR A 104 7.64 -24.63 1.82
C THR A 104 6.81 -25.78 1.28
N ASN A 105 6.61 -25.83 -0.03
CA ASN A 105 5.76 -26.75 -0.80
C ASN A 105 5.72 -28.23 -0.37
N THR A 106 6.65 -28.74 0.42
CA THR A 106 6.68 -30.13 0.87
C THR A 106 5.62 -30.46 1.94
N GLU A 107 5.13 -29.46 2.66
CA GLU A 107 4.01 -29.63 3.61
C GLU A 107 2.66 -29.17 3.01
N LEU A 108 2.71 -28.35 1.95
CA LEU A 108 1.53 -27.83 1.24
C LEU A 108 1.07 -28.78 0.11
N THR A 109 1.90 -29.73 -0.36
CA THR A 109 1.46 -30.79 -1.29
C THR A 109 0.46 -31.77 -0.68
N ALA A 110 0.26 -31.73 0.65
CA ALA A 110 -0.88 -32.38 1.31
C ALA A 110 -2.09 -31.42 1.48
N MET A 111 -1.93 -30.12 1.18
CA MET A 111 -3.01 -29.15 1.05
C MET A 111 -3.27 -28.96 -0.44
N GLU A 112 -4.29 -29.64 -0.94
CA GLU A 112 -4.91 -29.31 -2.23
C GLU A 112 -5.19 -27.79 -2.27
N ASN A 113 -5.15 -27.20 -3.46
CA ASN A 113 -5.30 -25.74 -3.63
C ASN A 113 -6.45 -25.22 -2.74
N PRO A 114 -6.22 -24.21 -1.85
CA PRO A 114 -7.25 -23.67 -0.98
C PRO A 114 -8.56 -23.34 -1.70
N GLU A 115 -8.48 -22.98 -2.96
CA GLU A 115 -9.64 -22.62 -3.78
C GLU A 115 -10.54 -23.79 -4.13
N ASP A 116 -9.98 -25.00 -4.21
CA ASP A 116 -10.74 -26.21 -4.60
C ASP A 116 -11.73 -26.65 -3.49
N PHE A 117 -11.51 -26.24 -2.25
CA PHE A 117 -12.38 -26.51 -1.10
C PHE A 117 -13.31 -25.37 -0.70
N MET A 118 -13.13 -24.20 -1.33
CA MET A 118 -13.98 -23.06 -1.03
C MET A 118 -15.39 -23.24 -1.59
N LEU A 119 -16.39 -22.78 -0.84
CA LEU A 119 -17.77 -22.73 -1.32
C LEU A 119 -17.85 -21.83 -2.55
N THR A 120 -18.60 -22.27 -3.56
CA THR A 120 -18.87 -21.47 -4.76
C THR A 120 -20.05 -20.51 -4.51
N PRO A 121 -20.08 -19.33 -5.16
CA PRO A 121 -21.20 -18.38 -5.04
C PRO A 121 -22.49 -19.00 -5.61
N TYR A 122 -23.66 -18.46 -5.21
CA TYR A 122 -24.94 -18.86 -5.79
C TYR A 122 -25.09 -18.43 -7.25
N PHE A 123 -24.56 -17.25 -7.56
CA PHE A 123 -24.51 -16.69 -8.92
C PHE A 123 -23.32 -15.72 -9.03
N VAL A 124 -22.89 -15.46 -10.24
CA VAL A 124 -21.82 -14.52 -10.58
C VAL A 124 -22.40 -13.45 -11.49
N VAL A 125 -22.11 -12.17 -11.17
CA VAL A 125 -22.38 -11.05 -12.08
C VAL A 125 -21.06 -10.64 -12.69
N ASN A 126 -20.92 -10.82 -13.99
CA ASN A 126 -19.71 -10.42 -14.69
C ASN A 126 -19.67 -8.89 -14.87
N MET A 127 -18.61 -8.26 -14.36
CA MET A 127 -18.35 -6.82 -14.47
C MET A 127 -16.97 -6.63 -15.12
N PRO A 128 -16.85 -6.80 -16.45
CA PRO A 128 -15.57 -6.69 -17.11
C PRO A 128 -15.00 -5.27 -16.95
N PRO A 129 -13.70 -5.12 -16.68
CA PRO A 129 -13.06 -3.81 -16.61
C PRO A 129 -13.12 -3.12 -17.99
N LEU A 130 -13.16 -1.79 -17.97
CA LEU A 130 -13.20 -0.97 -19.21
C LEU A 130 -11.95 -1.19 -20.09
N MET A 131 -10.82 -1.44 -19.46
CA MET A 131 -9.53 -1.76 -20.09
C MET A 131 -8.69 -2.58 -19.13
N ASP A 132 -7.66 -3.26 -19.63
CA ASP A 132 -6.70 -3.94 -18.78
C ASP A 132 -5.81 -2.94 -18.03
N VAL A 133 -5.16 -3.41 -16.95
CA VAL A 133 -4.36 -2.60 -16.03
C VAL A 133 -3.17 -1.95 -16.75
N MET A 134 -2.48 -2.68 -17.63
CA MET A 134 -1.32 -2.15 -18.35
C MET A 134 -1.72 -1.07 -19.34
N THR A 135 -2.86 -1.23 -20.00
CA THR A 135 -3.44 -0.18 -20.87
C THR A 135 -3.79 1.07 -20.07
N ALA A 136 -4.41 0.91 -18.90
CA ALA A 136 -4.72 2.02 -18.00
C ALA A 136 -3.46 2.76 -17.54
N LEU A 137 -2.39 2.04 -17.20
CA LEU A 137 -1.10 2.63 -16.83
C LEU A 137 -0.47 3.39 -17.98
N LEU A 138 -0.36 2.78 -19.17
CA LEU A 138 0.22 3.43 -20.35
C LEU A 138 -0.58 4.70 -20.75
N LEU A 139 -1.90 4.62 -20.69
CA LEU A 139 -2.77 5.76 -20.96
C LEU A 139 -2.57 6.86 -19.92
N SER A 140 -2.46 6.51 -18.65
CA SER A 140 -2.19 7.46 -17.55
C SER A 140 -0.86 8.19 -17.74
N PHE A 141 0.19 7.46 -18.14
CA PHE A 141 1.50 8.04 -18.44
C PHE A 141 1.42 8.98 -19.65
N THR A 142 0.79 8.51 -20.74
CA THR A 142 0.68 9.30 -21.98
C THR A 142 -0.07 10.61 -21.73
N ILE A 143 -1.24 10.53 -21.07
CA ILE A 143 -2.03 11.73 -20.77
C ILE A 143 -1.32 12.60 -19.72
N GLY A 144 -0.78 12.01 -18.65
CA GLY A 144 -0.08 12.75 -17.59
C GLY A 144 1.12 13.54 -18.12
N LEU A 145 1.96 12.93 -18.95
CA LEU A 145 3.06 13.61 -19.62
C LEU A 145 2.55 14.66 -20.62
N GLY A 146 1.46 14.38 -21.34
CA GLY A 146 0.79 15.37 -22.18
C GLY A 146 0.35 16.59 -21.37
N LEU A 147 -0.32 16.40 -20.25
CA LEU A 147 -0.79 17.46 -19.35
C LEU A 147 0.35 18.34 -18.81
N SER A 148 1.53 17.80 -18.62
CA SER A 148 2.70 18.57 -18.20
C SER A 148 3.24 19.51 -19.29
N ASN A 149 2.98 19.21 -20.57
CA ASN A 149 3.55 19.91 -21.72
C ASN A 149 2.58 20.86 -22.43
N ILE A 150 1.25 20.71 -22.25
CA ILE A 150 0.26 21.60 -22.84
C ILE A 150 -0.06 22.79 -21.93
N SER A 151 -0.40 23.94 -22.53
CA SER A 151 -0.80 25.16 -21.82
C SER A 151 -2.28 25.17 -21.40
N GLY A 152 -3.14 24.38 -22.04
CA GLY A 152 -4.56 24.28 -21.72
C GLY A 152 -4.80 23.63 -20.37
N THR A 153 -5.81 24.10 -19.61
CA THR A 153 -6.15 23.57 -18.28
C THR A 153 -7.35 22.65 -18.29
N THR A 154 -8.25 22.75 -19.25
CA THR A 154 -9.54 22.03 -19.29
C THR A 154 -9.40 20.53 -19.06
N LEU A 155 -8.48 19.87 -19.76
CA LEU A 155 -8.27 18.44 -19.60
C LEU A 155 -7.67 18.10 -18.21
N ARG A 156 -6.79 18.95 -17.70
CA ARG A 156 -6.23 18.80 -16.34
C ARG A 156 -7.33 18.94 -15.29
N ASP A 157 -8.17 19.97 -15.41
CA ASP A 157 -9.25 20.22 -14.46
C ASP A 157 -10.22 19.03 -14.48
N SER A 158 -10.54 18.48 -15.67
CA SER A 158 -11.35 17.27 -15.81
C SER A 158 -10.74 16.04 -15.12
N PHE A 159 -9.43 15.83 -15.23
CA PHE A 159 -8.77 14.74 -14.49
C PHE A 159 -8.65 14.99 -12.99
N THR A 160 -8.64 16.24 -12.56
CA THR A 160 -8.70 16.61 -11.14
C THR A 160 -10.07 16.27 -10.56
N ASP A 161 -11.16 16.64 -11.27
CA ASP A 161 -12.51 16.27 -10.88
C ASP A 161 -12.70 14.74 -10.88
N PHE A 162 -12.18 14.06 -11.89
CA PHE A 162 -12.22 12.60 -11.97
C PHE A 162 -11.46 11.95 -10.79
N LYS A 163 -10.29 12.48 -10.40
CA LYS A 163 -9.56 12.04 -9.20
C LYS A 163 -10.43 12.16 -7.94
N GLU A 164 -11.17 13.27 -7.78
CA GLU A 164 -12.07 13.44 -6.63
C GLU A 164 -13.20 12.42 -6.63
N ILE A 165 -13.78 12.11 -7.78
CA ILE A 165 -14.79 11.05 -7.92
C ILE A 165 -14.21 9.69 -7.49
N ILE A 166 -13.00 9.36 -7.96
CA ILE A 166 -12.34 8.10 -7.61
C ILE A 166 -12.00 8.03 -6.12
N ILE A 167 -11.51 9.11 -5.53
CA ILE A 167 -11.28 9.16 -4.07
C ILE A 167 -12.58 8.93 -3.31
N LYS A 168 -13.69 9.57 -3.70
CA LYS A 168 -15.00 9.35 -3.09
C LYS A 168 -15.50 7.91 -3.27
N LEU A 169 -15.29 7.30 -4.44
CA LEU A 169 -15.59 5.89 -4.69
C LEU A 169 -14.87 4.98 -3.69
N ILE A 170 -13.58 5.22 -3.50
CA ILE A 170 -12.76 4.46 -2.53
C ILE A 170 -13.28 4.68 -1.10
N GLU A 171 -13.49 5.93 -0.68
CA GLU A 171 -13.85 6.28 0.71
C GLU A 171 -15.30 5.89 1.08
N VAL A 172 -16.24 6.03 0.15
CA VAL A 172 -17.68 5.89 0.44
C VAL A 172 -18.20 4.49 0.09
N VAL A 173 -17.59 3.81 -0.88
CA VAL A 173 -18.06 2.50 -1.34
C VAL A 173 -17.06 1.40 -0.97
N ILE A 174 -15.82 1.48 -1.46
CA ILE A 174 -14.86 0.38 -1.33
C ILE A 174 -14.48 0.18 0.14
N ILE A 175 -13.96 1.20 0.81
CA ILE A 175 -13.49 1.09 2.21
C ILE A 175 -14.60 0.64 3.18
N PRO A 176 -15.84 1.14 3.12
CA PRO A 176 -16.91 0.66 4.01
C PRO A 176 -17.33 -0.80 3.79
N LEU A 177 -17.22 -1.32 2.57
CA LEU A 177 -17.59 -2.70 2.24
C LEU A 177 -16.44 -3.69 2.49
N LEU A 178 -15.17 -3.23 2.57
CA LEU A 178 -14.02 -4.10 2.82
C LEU A 178 -14.15 -4.99 4.06
N PRO A 179 -14.61 -4.52 5.24
CA PRO A 179 -14.75 -5.41 6.39
C PRO A 179 -15.71 -6.57 6.13
N LEU A 180 -16.81 -6.33 5.41
CA LEU A 180 -17.76 -7.39 5.05
C LEU A 180 -17.15 -8.38 4.06
N HIS A 181 -16.38 -7.89 3.09
CA HIS A 181 -15.64 -8.72 2.14
C HIS A 181 -14.61 -9.60 2.86
N ILE A 182 -13.80 -9.01 3.74
CA ILE A 182 -12.81 -9.73 4.53
C ILE A 182 -13.48 -10.77 5.45
N PHE A 183 -14.59 -10.41 6.10
CA PHE A 183 -15.40 -11.36 6.87
C PHE A 183 -15.78 -12.59 6.03
N GLY A 184 -16.33 -12.39 4.84
CA GLY A 184 -16.76 -13.47 3.94
C GLY A 184 -15.61 -14.35 3.47
N ILE A 185 -14.41 -13.79 3.22
CA ILE A 185 -13.21 -14.55 2.87
C ILE A 185 -12.79 -15.45 4.05
N PHE A 186 -12.64 -14.89 5.25
CA PHE A 186 -12.23 -15.68 6.43
C PHE A 186 -13.30 -16.68 6.87
N LEU A 187 -14.58 -16.36 6.67
CA LEU A 187 -15.68 -17.31 6.84
C LEU A 187 -15.51 -18.52 5.91
N ASN A 188 -15.30 -18.28 4.62
CA ASN A 188 -15.12 -19.34 3.63
C ASN A 188 -13.87 -20.19 3.90
N MET A 189 -12.75 -19.54 4.23
CA MET A 189 -11.51 -20.22 4.64
C MET A 189 -11.65 -21.06 5.92
N THR A 190 -12.50 -20.64 6.83
CA THR A 190 -12.79 -21.42 8.06
C THR A 190 -13.62 -22.65 7.74
N VAL A 191 -14.64 -22.51 6.89
CA VAL A 191 -15.45 -23.64 6.43
C VAL A 191 -14.59 -24.66 5.66
N SER A 192 -13.59 -24.21 4.91
CA SER A 192 -12.63 -25.07 4.21
C SER A 192 -11.50 -25.63 5.08
N GLY A 193 -11.45 -25.27 6.38
CA GLY A 193 -10.46 -25.76 7.34
C GLY A 193 -9.07 -25.11 7.28
N GLN A 194 -8.88 -24.06 6.47
CA GLN A 194 -7.55 -23.49 6.17
C GLN A 194 -7.17 -22.26 7.00
N VAL A 195 -8.09 -21.73 7.77
CA VAL A 195 -7.92 -20.43 8.46
C VAL A 195 -6.73 -20.39 9.41
N MET A 196 -6.39 -21.49 10.09
CA MET A 196 -5.31 -21.51 11.10
C MET A 196 -3.93 -21.32 10.46
N SER A 197 -3.69 -21.94 9.31
CA SER A 197 -2.45 -21.80 8.53
C SER A 197 -2.26 -20.34 8.07
N ILE A 198 -3.32 -19.71 7.60
CA ILE A 198 -3.31 -18.31 7.15
C ILE A 198 -3.01 -17.35 8.30
N ILE A 199 -3.68 -17.50 9.44
CA ILE A 199 -3.45 -16.65 10.63
C ILE A 199 -2.01 -16.81 11.14
N THR A 200 -1.51 -18.03 11.19
CA THR A 200 -0.13 -18.32 11.62
C THR A 200 0.88 -17.67 10.67
N MET A 201 0.65 -17.75 9.37
CA MET A 201 1.46 -17.05 8.36
C MET A 201 1.40 -15.53 8.57
N PHE A 202 0.23 -14.95 8.74
CA PHE A 202 0.06 -13.51 8.98
C PHE A 202 0.89 -13.03 10.16
N LEU A 203 0.86 -13.74 11.29
CA LEU A 203 1.64 -13.37 12.47
C LEU A 203 3.15 -13.40 12.20
N LYS A 204 3.65 -14.44 11.52
CA LYS A 204 5.07 -14.53 11.14
C LYS A 204 5.48 -13.40 10.21
N VAL A 205 4.69 -13.10 9.18
CA VAL A 205 4.96 -12.02 8.21
C VAL A 205 4.94 -10.65 8.90
N ILE A 206 3.99 -10.41 9.79
CA ILE A 206 3.90 -9.17 10.57
C ILE A 206 5.17 -8.95 11.39
N ILE A 207 5.68 -9.97 12.07
CA ILE A 207 6.92 -9.88 12.87
C ILE A 207 8.11 -9.51 11.97
N VAL A 208 8.25 -10.17 10.81
CA VAL A 208 9.32 -9.86 9.86
C VAL A 208 9.21 -8.41 9.36
N ILE A 209 8.01 -7.98 8.98
CA ILE A 209 7.79 -6.60 8.53
C ILE A 209 8.16 -5.59 9.61
N PHE A 210 7.86 -5.84 10.88
CA PHE A 210 8.28 -4.97 11.98
C PHE A 210 9.81 -4.85 12.09
N VAL A 211 10.52 -5.97 11.98
CA VAL A 211 11.99 -5.95 12.01
C VAL A 211 12.53 -5.16 10.81
N LEU A 212 12.03 -5.43 9.60
CA LEU A 212 12.45 -4.73 8.40
C LEU A 212 12.11 -3.23 8.45
N HIS A 213 10.99 -2.86 9.03
CA HIS A 213 10.57 -1.48 9.26
C HIS A 213 11.60 -0.71 10.11
N VAL A 214 12.03 -1.28 11.24
CA VAL A 214 13.05 -0.65 12.09
C VAL A 214 14.37 -0.53 11.34
N LEU A 215 14.79 -1.58 10.63
CA LEU A 215 16.02 -1.58 9.84
C LEU A 215 15.96 -0.54 8.70
N LEU A 216 14.84 -0.44 7.99
CA LEU A 216 14.67 0.56 6.94
C LEU A 216 14.80 1.99 7.47
N LEU A 217 14.15 2.32 8.59
CA LEU A 217 14.28 3.63 9.22
C LEU A 217 15.72 3.91 9.66
N LEU A 218 16.41 2.93 10.25
CA LEU A 218 17.82 3.08 10.60
C LEU A 218 18.70 3.35 9.37
N ILE A 219 18.48 2.65 8.26
CA ILE A 219 19.19 2.87 7.00
C ILE A 219 18.91 4.27 6.46
N GLN A 220 17.66 4.68 6.35
CA GLN A 220 17.28 6.00 5.84
C GLN A 220 17.91 7.13 6.67
N PHE A 221 17.86 7.03 8.00
CA PHE A 221 18.45 8.05 8.87
C PHE A 221 19.98 8.00 8.91
N THR A 222 20.60 6.84 8.72
CA THR A 222 22.04 6.71 8.56
C THR A 222 22.50 7.43 7.30
N ILE A 223 21.83 7.21 6.18
CA ILE A 223 22.11 7.91 4.92
C ILE A 223 21.91 9.43 5.08
N ALA A 224 20.78 9.86 5.65
CA ALA A 224 20.51 11.27 5.88
C ALA A 224 21.51 11.93 6.81
N GLY A 225 21.90 11.24 7.89
CA GLY A 225 22.92 11.69 8.84
C GLY A 225 24.30 11.82 8.21
N ALA A 226 24.71 10.84 7.40
CA ALA A 226 25.99 10.88 6.68
C ALA A 226 26.05 12.05 5.68
N ILE A 227 24.97 12.28 4.91
CA ILE A 227 24.89 13.38 3.94
C ILE A 227 24.88 14.75 4.64
N ALA A 228 24.15 14.87 5.74
CA ALA A 228 24.00 16.14 6.47
C ALA A 228 25.13 16.41 7.50
N GLY A 229 25.97 15.40 7.80
CA GLY A 229 26.96 15.51 8.88
C GLY A 229 26.33 15.57 10.28
N LYS A 230 25.20 14.88 10.49
CA LYS A 230 24.43 14.86 11.75
C LYS A 230 24.33 13.45 12.30
N ASN A 231 24.11 13.33 13.61
CA ASN A 231 23.94 12.02 14.26
C ASN A 231 22.60 11.36 13.83
N PRO A 232 22.64 10.17 13.19
CA PRO A 232 21.44 9.49 12.67
C PRO A 232 20.39 9.17 13.75
N LEU A 233 20.83 8.68 14.90
CA LEU A 233 19.94 8.29 15.99
C LEU A 233 19.25 9.50 16.62
N ARG A 234 19.94 10.66 16.66
CA ARG A 234 19.32 11.91 17.13
C ARG A 234 18.27 12.40 16.13
N LEU A 235 18.57 12.32 14.83
CA LEU A 235 17.62 12.67 13.79
C LEU A 235 16.33 11.79 13.88
N LEU A 236 16.53 10.47 13.97
CA LEU A 236 15.39 9.53 14.11
C LEU A 236 14.60 9.77 15.41
N LYS A 237 15.29 9.96 16.56
CA LYS A 237 14.64 10.24 17.84
C LYS A 237 13.76 11.49 17.78
N ASN A 238 14.21 12.52 17.09
CA ASN A 238 13.40 13.75 16.93
C ASN A 238 12.12 13.50 16.12
N MET A 239 12.08 12.49 15.23
CA MET A 239 10.89 12.15 14.45
C MET A 239 9.88 11.26 15.19
N LEU A 240 10.19 10.71 16.37
CA LEU A 240 9.27 9.84 17.12
C LEU A 240 7.89 10.47 17.40
N PRO A 241 7.74 11.78 17.67
CA PRO A 241 6.41 12.38 17.78
C PRO A 241 5.58 12.29 16.50
N ALA A 242 6.21 12.44 15.32
CA ALA A 242 5.55 12.29 14.03
C ALA A 242 5.18 10.81 13.79
N TYR A 243 6.07 9.88 14.12
CA TYR A 243 5.80 8.45 14.09
C TYR A 243 4.57 8.09 14.94
N ALA A 244 4.52 8.53 16.20
CA ALA A 244 3.40 8.25 17.11
C ALA A 244 2.07 8.88 16.63
N THR A 245 2.13 10.09 16.06
CA THR A 245 0.96 10.76 15.50
C THR A 245 0.42 9.98 14.28
N ALA A 246 1.31 9.51 13.40
CA ALA A 246 0.94 8.73 12.23
C ALA A 246 0.34 7.36 12.59
N LEU A 247 0.81 6.72 13.66
CA LEU A 247 0.18 5.50 14.21
C LEU A 247 -1.29 5.72 14.55
N GLY A 248 -1.61 6.87 15.15
CA GLY A 248 -2.99 7.18 15.56
C GLY A 248 -3.87 7.66 14.41
N THR A 249 -3.32 8.46 13.50
CA THR A 249 -4.10 9.07 12.40
C THR A 249 -4.26 8.17 11.19
N GLN A 250 -3.33 7.25 10.97
CA GLN A 250 -3.23 6.42 9.75
C GLN A 250 -3.22 7.25 8.45
N SER A 251 -2.80 8.51 8.53
CA SER A 251 -2.80 9.45 7.42
C SER A 251 -1.53 10.30 7.44
N SER A 252 -0.73 10.17 6.37
CA SER A 252 0.46 11.01 6.18
C SER A 252 0.07 12.49 6.10
N ALA A 253 -1.01 12.81 5.39
CA ALA A 253 -1.51 14.17 5.23
C ALA A 253 -1.93 14.80 6.58
N ALA A 254 -2.66 14.07 7.41
CA ALA A 254 -3.06 14.54 8.73
C ALA A 254 -1.86 14.77 9.70
N THR A 255 -0.72 14.14 9.40
CA THR A 255 0.49 14.21 10.24
C THR A 255 1.45 15.32 9.78
N ILE A 256 1.22 15.94 8.61
CA ILE A 256 2.10 16.99 8.04
C ILE A 256 2.53 18.05 9.08
N PRO A 257 1.66 18.65 9.90
CA PRO A 257 2.08 19.70 10.83
C PRO A 257 3.11 19.22 11.85
N VAL A 258 2.96 17.99 12.35
CA VAL A 258 3.89 17.40 13.31
C VAL A 258 5.19 17.01 12.62
N THR A 259 5.12 16.39 11.45
CA THR A 259 6.29 16.01 10.64
C THR A 259 7.15 17.22 10.30
N LEU A 260 6.51 18.34 9.89
CA LEU A 260 7.18 19.59 9.57
C LEU A 260 7.92 20.13 10.81
N ALA A 261 7.25 20.21 11.95
CA ALA A 261 7.86 20.69 13.19
C ALA A 261 9.08 19.84 13.59
N GLN A 262 9.01 18.52 13.42
CA GLN A 262 10.14 17.64 13.73
C GLN A 262 11.27 17.75 12.69
N ALA A 263 10.96 17.95 11.40
CA ALA A 263 11.96 18.22 10.37
C ALA A 263 12.74 19.52 10.65
N VAL A 264 12.05 20.59 11.03
CA VAL A 264 12.70 21.86 11.45
C VAL A 264 13.56 21.65 12.70
N LYS A 265 13.07 20.88 13.68
CA LYS A 265 13.87 20.49 14.86
C LYS A 265 15.11 19.68 14.50
N ASN A 266 15.09 18.93 13.41
CA ASN A 266 16.25 18.25 12.82
C ASN A 266 17.22 19.22 12.11
N GLY A 267 16.87 20.53 12.08
CA GLY A 267 17.68 21.59 11.49
C GLY A 267 17.53 21.65 9.97
N VAL A 268 16.37 21.27 9.45
CA VAL A 268 15.94 21.56 8.08
C VAL A 268 15.43 23.02 8.05
N ARG A 269 15.84 23.79 7.06
CA ARG A 269 15.33 25.16 6.87
C ARG A 269 13.82 25.14 6.69
N GLU A 270 13.13 26.07 7.34
CA GLU A 270 11.68 26.08 7.38
C GLU A 270 11.04 26.13 5.98
N ASN A 271 11.56 26.94 5.07
CA ASN A 271 11.08 27.02 3.68
C ASN A 271 11.25 25.70 2.92
N ILE A 272 12.32 24.94 3.18
CA ILE A 272 12.53 23.61 2.61
C ILE A 272 11.58 22.59 3.24
N ALA A 273 11.39 22.64 4.56
CA ALA A 273 10.48 21.74 5.25
C ALA A 273 9.02 21.94 4.80
N ILE A 274 8.56 23.19 4.67
CA ILE A 274 7.20 23.55 4.19
C ILE A 274 6.96 23.02 2.78
N PHE A 275 7.98 22.96 1.93
CA PHE A 275 7.89 22.40 0.59
C PHE A 275 7.99 20.87 0.60
N THR A 276 9.02 20.31 1.22
CA THR A 276 9.39 18.89 1.11
C THR A 276 8.43 17.98 1.86
N VAL A 277 8.01 18.35 3.09
CA VAL A 277 7.19 17.48 3.94
C VAL A 277 5.80 17.24 3.34
N PRO A 278 5.02 18.25 2.90
CA PRO A 278 3.74 18.00 2.26
C PRO A 278 3.85 17.22 0.95
N LEU A 279 4.91 17.48 0.17
CA LEU A 279 5.16 16.74 -1.07
C LEU A 279 5.46 15.27 -0.77
N CYS A 280 6.40 14.97 0.14
CA CYS A 280 6.75 13.60 0.53
C CYS A 280 5.55 12.83 1.12
N ALA A 281 4.70 13.50 1.90
CA ALA A 281 3.48 12.89 2.45
C ALA A 281 2.53 12.31 1.38
N THR A 282 2.70 12.72 0.12
CA THR A 282 1.91 12.21 -1.02
C THR A 282 2.69 11.28 -1.94
N ILE A 283 4.02 11.44 -2.08
CA ILE A 283 4.80 10.70 -3.08
C ILE A 283 5.81 9.69 -2.48
N HIS A 284 6.07 9.73 -1.17
CA HIS A 284 7.02 8.84 -0.51
C HIS A 284 6.31 7.81 0.37
N LEU A 285 6.16 6.59 -0.13
CA LEU A 285 5.46 5.51 0.55
C LEU A 285 6.37 4.28 0.75
N ALA A 286 7.59 4.48 1.26
CA ALA A 286 8.58 3.42 1.45
C ALA A 286 8.08 2.31 2.41
N GLY A 287 7.41 2.67 3.52
CA GLY A 287 6.83 1.70 4.45
C GLY A 287 5.64 0.94 3.85
N SER A 288 4.83 1.58 3.02
CA SER A 288 3.74 0.93 2.30
C SER A 288 4.27 -0.04 1.25
N THR A 289 5.27 0.36 0.47
CA THR A 289 5.95 -0.49 -0.51
C THR A 289 6.57 -1.72 0.15
N MET A 290 7.27 -1.55 1.27
CA MET A 290 7.81 -2.65 2.07
C MET A 290 6.74 -3.67 2.43
N LYS A 291 5.61 -3.22 2.98
CA LYS A 291 4.50 -4.09 3.38
C LYS A 291 3.93 -4.83 2.16
N ILE A 292 3.67 -4.11 1.05
CA ILE A 292 3.11 -4.71 -0.15
C ILE A 292 4.03 -5.80 -0.69
N VAL A 293 5.34 -5.54 -0.80
CA VAL A 293 6.32 -6.53 -1.28
C VAL A 293 6.39 -7.74 -0.34
N ALA A 294 6.53 -7.51 0.98
CA ALA A 294 6.61 -8.61 1.93
C ALA A 294 5.35 -9.47 1.97
N CYS A 295 4.17 -8.84 1.98
CA CYS A 295 2.89 -9.55 1.97
C CYS A 295 2.70 -10.33 0.66
N ALA A 296 3.05 -9.73 -0.49
CA ALA A 296 2.95 -10.39 -1.79
C ALA A 296 3.86 -11.63 -1.86
N MET A 297 5.11 -11.51 -1.41
CA MET A 297 6.03 -12.66 -1.32
C MET A 297 5.45 -13.78 -0.45
N ALA A 298 4.96 -13.44 0.73
CA ALA A 298 4.43 -14.43 1.66
C ALA A 298 3.18 -15.14 1.13
N ILE A 299 2.26 -14.39 0.51
CA ILE A 299 1.05 -14.94 -0.09
C ILE A 299 1.38 -15.83 -1.28
N MET A 300 2.33 -15.44 -2.16
CA MET A 300 2.77 -16.26 -3.29
C MET A 300 3.44 -17.55 -2.81
N ILE A 301 4.31 -17.49 -1.78
CA ILE A 301 4.91 -18.70 -1.19
C ILE A 301 3.82 -19.62 -0.66
N MET A 302 2.81 -19.10 0.02
CA MET A 302 1.68 -19.89 0.52
C MET A 302 0.86 -20.51 -0.61
N ALA A 303 0.65 -19.78 -1.70
CA ALA A 303 -0.06 -20.26 -2.87
C ALA A 303 0.78 -21.25 -3.73
N GLY A 304 2.04 -21.52 -3.36
CA GLY A 304 2.94 -22.37 -4.14
C GLY A 304 3.50 -21.69 -5.41
N GLU A 305 3.32 -20.37 -5.52
CA GLU A 305 3.76 -19.60 -6.68
C GLU A 305 5.24 -19.19 -6.56
N PRO A 306 5.99 -19.16 -7.68
CA PRO A 306 7.41 -18.87 -7.65
C PRO A 306 7.69 -17.40 -7.34
N VAL A 307 8.44 -17.15 -6.26
CA VAL A 307 8.96 -15.81 -5.91
C VAL A 307 10.34 -15.63 -6.52
N THR A 308 10.41 -14.97 -7.68
CA THR A 308 11.67 -14.78 -8.42
C THR A 308 12.04 -13.29 -8.53
N PHE A 309 13.35 -13.01 -8.65
CA PHE A 309 13.83 -11.65 -8.89
C PHE A 309 13.28 -11.06 -10.18
N SER A 310 13.13 -11.88 -11.23
CA SER A 310 12.57 -11.44 -12.51
C SER A 310 11.16 -10.87 -12.37
N ASN A 311 10.28 -11.57 -11.63
CA ASN A 311 8.89 -11.13 -11.45
C ASN A 311 8.80 -9.90 -10.53
N PHE A 312 9.59 -9.91 -9.43
CA PHE A 312 9.52 -8.84 -8.44
C PHE A 312 10.25 -7.56 -8.83
N SER A 313 11.30 -7.62 -9.66
CA SER A 313 12.02 -6.42 -10.06
C SER A 313 11.14 -5.45 -10.84
N GLY A 314 10.43 -5.93 -11.85
CA GLY A 314 9.47 -5.13 -12.60
C GLY A 314 8.31 -4.64 -11.73
N PHE A 315 7.76 -5.53 -10.90
CA PHE A 315 6.71 -5.19 -9.95
C PHE A 315 7.13 -4.07 -8.99
N ILE A 316 8.32 -4.13 -8.38
CA ILE A 316 8.82 -3.13 -7.44
C ILE A 316 8.99 -1.76 -8.12
N MET A 317 9.54 -1.74 -9.34
CA MET A 317 9.69 -0.49 -10.10
C MET A 317 8.33 0.14 -10.41
N MET A 318 7.36 -0.66 -10.87
CA MET A 318 6.00 -0.19 -11.16
C MET A 318 5.26 0.20 -9.88
N LEU A 319 5.44 -0.55 -8.80
CA LEU A 319 4.87 -0.22 -7.50
C LEU A 319 5.38 1.15 -7.01
N GLY A 320 6.66 1.45 -7.17
CA GLY A 320 7.22 2.76 -6.84
C GLY A 320 6.49 3.91 -7.55
N ILE A 321 6.19 3.73 -8.85
CA ILE A 321 5.43 4.71 -9.63
C ILE A 321 3.98 4.82 -9.11
N THR A 322 3.34 3.67 -8.90
CA THR A 322 1.95 3.62 -8.41
C THR A 322 1.82 4.29 -7.03
N MET A 323 2.83 4.16 -6.19
CA MET A 323 2.86 4.78 -4.86
C MET A 323 2.92 6.32 -4.93
N VAL A 324 3.53 6.91 -5.95
CA VAL A 324 3.50 8.37 -6.17
C VAL A 324 2.07 8.87 -6.39
N ALA A 325 1.20 8.02 -6.91
CA ALA A 325 -0.20 8.35 -7.20
C ALA A 325 -1.19 7.88 -6.13
N ALA A 326 -0.72 7.12 -5.14
CA ALA A 326 -1.61 6.53 -4.14
C ALA A 326 -2.28 7.61 -3.27
N PRO A 327 -3.60 7.52 -3.00
CA PRO A 327 -4.27 8.49 -2.15
C PRO A 327 -3.81 8.35 -0.70
N GLY A 328 -3.61 9.48 -0.01
CA GLY A 328 -3.16 9.56 1.38
C GLY A 328 -4.23 9.22 2.43
N VAL A 329 -5.14 8.29 2.11
CA VAL A 329 -6.21 7.80 3.00
C VAL A 329 -5.89 6.39 3.51
N PRO A 330 -6.43 5.96 4.65
CA PRO A 330 -6.25 4.59 5.14
C PRO A 330 -6.62 3.54 4.07
N GLY A 331 -5.73 2.59 3.81
CA GLY A 331 -5.90 1.58 2.77
C GLY A 331 -5.68 2.07 1.33
N GLY A 332 -5.43 3.38 1.10
CA GLY A 332 -5.31 3.95 -0.24
C GLY A 332 -4.15 3.35 -1.05
N ALA A 333 -3.02 3.08 -0.43
CA ALA A 333 -1.86 2.52 -1.12
C ALA A 333 -2.11 1.09 -1.63
N ILE A 334 -2.76 0.23 -0.85
CA ILE A 334 -3.10 -1.12 -1.33
C ILE A 334 -4.15 -1.09 -2.42
N MET A 335 -5.14 -0.19 -2.32
CA MET A 335 -6.14 -0.03 -3.39
C MET A 335 -5.48 0.38 -4.72
N ALA A 336 -4.51 1.30 -4.68
CA ALA A 336 -3.76 1.68 -5.86
C ALA A 336 -2.90 0.53 -6.42
N ALA A 337 -2.40 -0.37 -5.57
CA ALA A 337 -1.52 -1.48 -5.96
C ALA A 337 -2.26 -2.71 -6.50
N LEU A 338 -3.59 -2.86 -6.27
CA LEU A 338 -4.32 -4.07 -6.66
C LEU A 338 -4.16 -4.42 -8.13
N GLY A 339 -4.18 -3.41 -9.00
CA GLY A 339 -4.05 -3.64 -10.43
C GLY A 339 -2.70 -4.21 -10.84
N ILE A 340 -1.61 -3.75 -10.27
CA ILE A 340 -0.28 -4.27 -10.57
C ILE A 340 -0.03 -5.63 -9.89
N LEU A 341 -0.62 -5.89 -8.72
CA LEU A 341 -0.61 -7.22 -8.10
C LEU A 341 -1.30 -8.24 -9.01
N GLN A 342 -2.45 -7.89 -9.57
CA GLN A 342 -3.19 -8.74 -10.50
C GLN A 342 -2.41 -8.95 -11.82
N SER A 343 -1.99 -7.88 -12.46
CA SER A 343 -1.42 -7.95 -13.82
C SER A 343 0.02 -8.47 -13.87
N MET A 344 0.83 -8.22 -12.84
CA MET A 344 2.25 -8.58 -12.83
C MET A 344 2.57 -9.79 -11.98
N LEU A 345 1.81 -10.04 -10.91
CA LEU A 345 2.01 -11.17 -10.00
C LEU A 345 0.87 -12.19 -10.02
N GLY A 346 -0.16 -12.03 -10.87
CA GLY A 346 -1.23 -13.00 -11.06
C GLY A 346 -2.22 -13.10 -9.88
N PHE A 347 -2.32 -12.08 -9.03
CA PHE A 347 -3.21 -12.11 -7.86
C PHE A 347 -4.68 -12.16 -8.29
N ASN A 348 -5.34 -13.28 -8.00
CA ASN A 348 -6.79 -13.41 -8.15
C ASN A 348 -7.56 -12.71 -6.99
N GLU A 349 -8.88 -12.77 -7.01
CA GLU A 349 -9.73 -12.11 -6.02
C GLU A 349 -9.43 -12.56 -4.57
N THR A 350 -9.19 -13.85 -4.36
CA THR A 350 -8.87 -14.43 -3.05
C THR A 350 -7.52 -13.92 -2.54
N LEU A 351 -6.48 -13.96 -3.36
CA LEU A 351 -5.15 -13.48 -2.99
C LEU A 351 -5.16 -11.95 -2.77
N GLN A 352 -5.93 -11.20 -3.56
CA GLN A 352 -6.14 -9.77 -3.35
C GLN A 352 -6.82 -9.47 -2.00
N ALA A 353 -7.83 -10.25 -1.63
CA ALA A 353 -8.51 -10.08 -0.35
C ALA A 353 -7.60 -10.38 0.85
N LEU A 354 -6.78 -11.44 0.77
CA LEU A 354 -5.74 -11.73 1.76
C LEU A 354 -4.72 -10.61 1.84
N MET A 355 -4.29 -10.10 0.70
CA MET A 355 -3.36 -8.98 0.60
C MET A 355 -3.92 -7.72 1.27
N ILE A 356 -5.19 -7.38 1.00
CA ILE A 356 -5.87 -6.25 1.63
C ILE A 356 -5.95 -6.44 3.14
N ALA A 357 -6.38 -7.62 3.61
CA ALA A 357 -6.51 -7.91 5.03
C ALA A 357 -5.17 -7.76 5.77
N LEU A 358 -4.12 -8.38 5.24
CA LEU A 358 -2.78 -8.35 5.82
C LEU A 358 -2.17 -6.94 5.78
N TYR A 359 -2.36 -6.21 4.67
CA TYR A 359 -1.90 -4.83 4.54
C TYR A 359 -2.57 -3.90 5.55
N ILE A 360 -3.91 -3.96 5.67
CA ILE A 360 -4.68 -3.09 6.56
C ILE A 360 -4.37 -3.39 8.04
N ALA A 361 -4.10 -4.65 8.40
CA ALA A 361 -3.68 -5.00 9.74
C ALA A 361 -2.43 -4.23 10.21
N MET A 362 -1.59 -3.79 9.28
CA MET A 362 -0.35 -3.06 9.55
C MET A 362 -0.34 -1.63 8.99
N ASP A 363 -1.49 -1.08 8.58
CA ASP A 363 -1.50 0.19 7.84
C ASP A 363 -0.97 1.37 8.67
N SER A 364 -1.32 1.43 9.95
CA SER A 364 -0.79 2.43 10.89
C SER A 364 0.74 2.45 10.93
N PHE A 365 1.37 1.28 10.97
CA PHE A 365 2.83 1.17 11.05
C PHE A 365 3.52 1.57 9.74
N GLY A 366 2.93 1.20 8.60
CA GLY A 366 3.43 1.63 7.30
C GLY A 366 3.36 3.14 7.13
N THR A 367 2.25 3.75 7.53
CA THR A 367 2.08 5.20 7.52
C THR A 367 3.09 5.89 8.45
N ALA A 368 3.33 5.34 9.65
CA ALA A 368 4.34 5.85 10.56
C ALA A 368 5.76 5.77 9.98
N CYS A 369 6.07 4.70 9.24
CA CYS A 369 7.33 4.57 8.51
C CYS A 369 7.46 5.62 7.40
N ASN A 370 6.43 5.80 6.57
CA ASN A 370 6.41 6.80 5.51
C ASN A 370 6.72 8.18 6.07
N VAL A 371 5.93 8.64 7.03
CA VAL A 371 6.02 9.97 7.67
C VAL A 371 7.38 10.19 8.33
N THR A 372 7.92 9.17 8.97
CA THR A 372 9.24 9.27 9.60
C THR A 372 10.34 9.38 8.54
N GLY A 373 10.25 8.58 7.48
CA GLY A 373 11.13 8.65 6.33
C GLY A 373 11.09 9.99 5.58
N ASP A 374 9.92 10.66 5.54
CA ASP A 374 9.79 12.01 4.99
C ASP A 374 10.74 12.99 5.69
N GLY A 375 10.91 12.84 7.01
CA GLY A 375 11.88 13.62 7.79
C GLY A 375 13.33 13.36 7.37
N ALA A 376 13.69 12.13 7.04
CA ALA A 376 15.01 11.80 6.52
C ALA A 376 15.25 12.42 5.13
N ILE A 377 14.25 12.34 4.23
CA ILE A 377 14.29 12.97 2.91
C ILE A 377 14.43 14.49 3.04
N ALA A 378 13.66 15.12 3.93
CA ALA A 378 13.75 16.57 4.15
C ALA A 378 15.16 17.02 4.56
N VAL A 379 15.85 16.24 5.41
CA VAL A 379 17.24 16.50 5.81
C VAL A 379 18.20 16.39 4.61
N VAL A 380 18.02 15.41 3.74
CA VAL A 380 18.83 15.22 2.53
C VAL A 380 18.61 16.34 1.54
N VAL A 381 17.34 16.66 1.26
CA VAL A 381 16.95 17.73 0.32
C VAL A 381 17.49 19.10 0.79
N ASP A 382 17.38 19.40 2.08
CA ASP A 382 17.91 20.65 2.64
C ASP A 382 19.41 20.78 2.42
N LYS A 383 20.17 19.69 2.61
CA LYS A 383 21.62 19.68 2.39
C LYS A 383 21.99 19.90 0.93
N ILE A 384 21.23 19.30 0.00
CA ILE A 384 21.47 19.45 -1.44
C ILE A 384 21.09 20.86 -1.89
N ALA A 385 19.95 21.38 -1.44
CA ALA A 385 19.49 22.75 -1.73
C ALA A 385 20.41 23.83 -1.13
N GLY A 386 21.10 23.57 -0.05
CA GLY A 386 22.03 24.52 0.60
C GLY A 386 23.41 24.65 -0.07
N LYS A 387 23.69 23.79 -1.07
CA LYS A 387 24.94 23.85 -1.87
C LYS A 387 24.80 24.68 -3.16
N ASN A 388 23.61 25.23 -3.42
CA ASN A 388 23.34 26.16 -4.51
C ASN A 388 22.95 27.51 -3.86
#